data_7c0d97ac7805276ea81a5952137c9463
#
_entry.id   7c0d97ac7805276ea81a5952137c9463
#
_cell.length_a   1.000
_cell.length_b   1.000
_cell.length_c   1.000
_cell.angle_alpha   90.00
_cell.angle_beta   90.00
_cell.angle_gamma   90.00
#
_symmetry.space_group_name_H-M   'P 1'
#
loop_
_entity.id
_entity.type
_entity.pdbx_description
1 polymer ?
#
loop_
_entity_poly.entity_id
_entity_poly.type
_entity_poly.pdbx_seq_one_letter_code
_entity_poly.pdbx_strand_id
1 'polypeptide(L)'
;MTMRARAVALVLLALLIAALDAAAARQGKRQLWGAIAYDIKTGSYGYAVDRKTKRDAETDAFRQCGSNCGLIRTFRDACAAVAAKPTRTSSDTGASREIAEMKALKKCGGDCAVKVWACTSEK
;
A
#
# COMPACT_ATOMS: atom_id res chain seq x y z
N MET A 1 -17.03 5.77 -56.09
CA MET A 1 -15.91 5.05 -55.42
C MET A 1 -15.16 5.87 -54.39
N THR A 2 -15.07 7.16 -54.51
CA THR A 2 -14.36 8.05 -53.55
C THR A 2 -15.04 8.22 -52.17
N MET A 3 -16.37 8.15 -52.10
CA MET A 3 -17.12 8.26 -50.84
C MET A 3 -16.93 7.05 -49.86
N ARG A 4 -16.75 5.84 -50.41
CA ARG A 4 -16.56 4.64 -49.58
C ARG A 4 -15.17 4.60 -48.94
N ALA A 5 -14.15 5.09 -49.61
CA ALA A 5 -12.80 5.15 -49.07
C ALA A 5 -12.66 6.18 -47.94
N ARG A 6 -13.38 7.31 -48.03
CA ARG A 6 -13.39 8.34 -46.98
C ARG A 6 -14.12 7.88 -45.73
N ALA A 7 -15.22 7.15 -45.87
CA ALA A 7 -15.96 6.58 -44.72
C ALA A 7 -15.13 5.53 -43.95
N VAL A 8 -14.42 4.67 -44.66
CA VAL A 8 -13.56 3.67 -44.05
C VAL A 8 -12.39 4.31 -43.29
N ALA A 9 -11.77 5.37 -43.86
CA ALA A 9 -10.69 6.07 -43.18
C ALA A 9 -11.12 6.76 -41.89
N LEU A 10 -12.33 7.36 -41.87
CA LEU A 10 -12.88 8.02 -40.69
C LEU A 10 -13.23 7.01 -39.57
N VAL A 11 -13.75 5.84 -39.93
CA VAL A 11 -14.05 4.76 -38.93
C VAL A 11 -12.77 4.21 -38.31
N LEU A 12 -11.72 4.00 -39.14
CA LEU A 12 -10.43 3.53 -38.61
C LEU A 12 -9.76 4.53 -37.66
N LEU A 13 -9.88 5.83 -37.96
CA LEU A 13 -9.34 6.89 -37.11
C LEU A 13 -10.08 6.97 -35.79
N ALA A 14 -11.40 6.82 -35.78
CA ALA A 14 -12.21 6.80 -34.55
C ALA A 14 -11.88 5.60 -33.66
N LEU A 15 -11.63 4.42 -34.24
CA LEU A 15 -11.21 3.23 -33.48
C LEU A 15 -9.82 3.39 -32.84
N LEU A 16 -8.89 4.07 -33.51
CA LEU A 16 -7.56 4.34 -32.97
C LEU A 16 -7.62 5.30 -31.76
N ILE A 17 -8.46 6.32 -31.81
CA ILE A 17 -8.65 7.29 -30.72
C ILE A 17 -9.25 6.58 -29.50
N ALA A 18 -10.25 5.73 -29.68
CA ALA A 18 -10.87 4.98 -28.58
C ALA A 18 -9.89 4.01 -27.90
N ALA A 19 -8.96 3.41 -28.66
CA ALA A 19 -7.94 2.53 -28.10
C ALA A 19 -6.92 3.29 -27.23
N LEU A 20 -6.56 4.51 -27.60
CA LEU A 20 -5.67 5.38 -26.83
C LEU A 20 -6.30 5.82 -25.50
N ASP A 21 -7.59 6.16 -25.50
CA ASP A 21 -8.31 6.53 -24.27
C ASP A 21 -8.41 5.35 -23.29
N ALA A 22 -8.64 4.14 -23.77
CA ALA A 22 -8.68 2.94 -22.94
C ALA A 22 -7.31 2.62 -22.31
N ALA A 23 -6.21 2.82 -23.03
CA ALA A 23 -4.86 2.62 -22.52
C ALA A 23 -4.50 3.65 -21.44
N ALA A 24 -4.85 4.92 -21.63
CA ALA A 24 -4.64 5.98 -20.65
C ALA A 24 -5.44 5.74 -19.35
N ALA A 25 -6.69 5.28 -19.44
CA ALA A 25 -7.52 4.97 -18.28
C ALA A 25 -6.94 3.80 -17.42
N ARG A 26 -6.30 2.82 -18.04
CA ARG A 26 -5.64 1.69 -17.35
C ARG A 26 -4.38 2.10 -16.59
N GLN A 27 -3.68 3.15 -17.00
CA GLN A 27 -2.47 3.65 -16.35
C GLN A 27 -2.75 4.57 -15.14
N GLY A 28 -4.01 5.00 -14.93
CA GLY A 28 -4.40 5.99 -13.93
C GLY A 28 -4.47 5.48 -12.48
N LYS A 29 -4.41 4.16 -12.24
CA LYS A 29 -4.46 3.60 -10.86
C LYS A 29 -3.06 3.21 -10.41
N ARG A 30 -2.39 4.13 -9.72
CA ARG A 30 -1.13 3.82 -9.04
C ARG A 30 -1.43 3.05 -7.77
N GLN A 31 -0.72 1.94 -7.58
CA GLN A 31 -0.72 1.20 -6.34
C GLN A 31 0.33 1.83 -5.41
N LEU A 32 -0.10 2.16 -4.20
CA LEU A 32 0.77 2.74 -3.19
C LEU A 32 1.09 1.68 -2.13
N TRP A 33 2.37 1.41 -1.97
CA TRP A 33 2.87 0.43 -1.02
C TRP A 33 3.34 1.08 0.26
N GLY A 34 3.07 0.41 1.37
CA GLY A 34 3.61 0.73 2.67
C GLY A 34 4.20 -0.50 3.36
N ALA A 35 5.08 -0.28 4.32
CA ALA A 35 5.63 -1.32 5.17
C ALA A 35 5.92 -0.77 6.56
N ILE A 36 5.79 -1.64 7.57
CA ILE A 36 6.17 -1.35 8.95
C ILE A 36 7.14 -2.44 9.41
N ALA A 37 8.28 -2.01 9.93
CA ALA A 37 9.25 -2.84 10.64
C ALA A 37 9.23 -2.51 12.13
N TYR A 38 9.43 -3.51 12.99
CA TYR A 38 9.36 -3.35 14.43
C TYR A 38 10.32 -4.30 15.15
N ASP A 39 10.93 -3.81 16.22
CA ASP A 39 11.74 -4.62 17.14
C ASP A 39 11.02 -4.74 18.49
N ILE A 40 10.55 -5.93 18.82
CA ILE A 40 9.82 -6.18 20.07
C ILE A 40 10.69 -5.98 21.32
N LYS A 41 12.01 -6.17 21.21
CA LYS A 41 12.93 -6.04 22.34
C LYS A 41 13.21 -4.60 22.75
N THR A 42 13.39 -3.74 21.76
CA THR A 42 13.78 -2.34 21.99
C THR A 42 12.63 -1.35 21.79
N GLY A 43 11.57 -1.75 21.10
CA GLY A 43 10.49 -0.86 20.70
C GLY A 43 10.84 0.02 19.50
N SER A 44 11.99 -0.17 18.89
CA SER A 44 12.36 0.53 17.66
C SER A 44 11.41 0.19 16.53
N TYR A 45 11.10 1.16 15.71
CA TYR A 45 10.26 0.93 14.53
C TYR A 45 10.69 1.80 13.35
N GLY A 46 10.30 1.38 12.19
CA GLY A 46 10.40 2.17 10.97
C GLY A 46 9.18 1.94 10.10
N TYR A 47 8.83 2.90 9.31
CA TYR A 47 7.76 2.75 8.34
C TYR A 47 8.04 3.54 7.07
N ALA A 48 7.46 3.09 5.98
CA ALA A 48 7.46 3.80 4.72
C ALA A 48 6.07 3.69 4.10
N VAL A 49 5.62 4.74 3.44
CA VAL A 49 4.34 4.78 2.73
C VAL A 49 4.52 5.43 1.36
N ASP A 50 3.53 5.22 0.51
CA ASP A 50 3.46 5.84 -0.82
C ASP A 50 4.65 5.47 -1.72
N ARG A 51 5.17 4.27 -1.55
CA ARG A 51 6.19 3.73 -2.43
C ARG A 51 5.57 3.04 -3.64
N LYS A 52 6.28 3.07 -4.76
CA LYS A 52 5.81 2.46 -6.01
C LYS A 52 5.87 0.95 -5.99
N THR A 53 6.76 0.37 -5.20
CA THR A 53 6.96 -1.07 -5.10
C THR A 53 6.97 -1.53 -3.64
N LYS A 54 6.56 -2.78 -3.44
CA LYS A 54 6.65 -3.46 -2.16
C LYS A 54 8.08 -3.46 -1.61
N ARG A 55 9.06 -3.75 -2.45
CA ARG A 55 10.47 -3.80 -2.09
C ARG A 55 10.99 -2.46 -1.57
N ASP A 56 10.65 -1.37 -2.23
CA ASP A 56 11.06 -0.03 -1.80
C ASP A 56 10.48 0.32 -0.43
N ALA A 57 9.20 -0.01 -0.20
CA ALA A 57 8.57 0.20 1.09
C ALA A 57 9.25 -0.60 2.21
N GLU A 58 9.52 -1.88 1.97
CA GLU A 58 10.20 -2.76 2.93
C GLU A 58 11.62 -2.26 3.25
N THR A 59 12.41 -1.95 2.22
CA THR A 59 13.79 -1.46 2.37
C THR A 59 13.84 -0.19 3.20
N ASP A 60 12.97 0.77 2.93
CA ASP A 60 12.92 2.04 3.65
C ASP A 60 12.46 1.86 5.10
N ALA A 61 11.48 1.00 5.35
CA ALA A 61 11.03 0.68 6.71
C ALA A 61 12.15 0.04 7.55
N PHE A 62 12.86 -0.93 6.98
CA PHE A 62 14.01 -1.55 7.64
C PHE A 62 15.13 -0.55 7.93
N ARG A 63 15.44 0.31 6.97
CA ARG A 63 16.48 1.33 7.13
C ARG A 63 16.21 2.27 8.31
N GLN A 64 14.95 2.67 8.48
CA GLN A 64 14.54 3.51 9.61
C GLN A 64 14.54 2.76 10.94
N CYS A 65 14.14 1.50 10.93
CA CYS A 65 14.00 0.70 12.15
C CYS A 65 15.36 0.27 12.74
N GLY A 66 16.29 -0.11 11.88
CA GLY A 66 17.59 -0.61 12.30
C GLY A 66 17.79 -2.10 12.03
N SER A 67 18.99 -2.60 12.36
CA SER A 67 19.46 -3.93 11.97
C SER A 67 18.74 -5.10 12.65
N ASN A 68 18.14 -4.89 13.82
CA ASN A 68 17.49 -5.95 14.61
C ASN A 68 15.97 -6.03 14.41
N CYS A 69 15.44 -5.25 13.49
CA CYS A 69 14.01 -5.20 13.24
C CYS A 69 13.57 -6.31 12.29
N GLY A 70 12.41 -6.90 12.57
CA GLY A 70 11.70 -7.78 11.66
C GLY A 70 10.70 -7.00 10.81
N LEU A 71 10.36 -7.53 9.65
CA LEU A 71 9.23 -7.02 8.88
C LEU A 71 7.94 -7.52 9.50
N ILE A 72 7.10 -6.61 9.95
CA ILE A 72 5.84 -6.96 10.59
C ILE A 72 4.67 -6.93 9.62
N ARG A 73 4.60 -5.90 8.77
CA ARG A 73 3.48 -5.77 7.84
C ARG A 73 3.87 -4.99 6.59
N THR A 74 3.56 -5.57 5.45
CA THR A 74 3.52 -4.87 4.16
C THR A 74 2.06 -4.70 3.77
N PHE A 75 1.70 -3.55 3.23
CA PHE A 75 0.32 -3.23 2.87
C PHE A 75 0.27 -2.37 1.62
N ARG A 76 -0.91 -2.33 1.01
CA ARG A 76 -1.13 -1.61 -0.24
C ARG A 76 -2.49 -0.92 -0.19
N ASP A 77 -2.52 0.39 -0.51
CA ASP A 77 -3.74 1.21 -0.58
C ASP A 77 -4.62 1.02 0.67
N ALA A 78 -3.99 1.12 1.84
CA ALA A 78 -4.62 0.83 3.13
C ALA A 78 -3.88 1.51 4.28
N CYS A 79 -4.37 1.30 5.49
CA CYS A 79 -3.66 1.55 6.73
C CYS A 79 -3.18 0.24 7.35
N ALA A 80 -2.12 0.29 8.14
CA ALA A 80 -1.64 -0.82 8.95
C ALA A 80 -1.27 -0.35 10.35
N ALA A 81 -1.37 -1.23 11.32
CA ALA A 81 -0.97 -0.96 12.70
C ALA A 81 -0.26 -2.17 13.32
N VAL A 82 0.63 -1.88 14.24
CA VAL A 82 1.31 -2.88 15.08
C VAL A 82 0.92 -2.63 16.52
N ALA A 83 0.43 -3.68 17.17
CA ALA A 83 0.17 -3.71 18.60
C ALA A 83 1.12 -4.70 19.27
N ALA A 84 1.61 -4.36 20.44
CA ALA A 84 2.57 -5.21 21.16
C ALA A 84 2.46 -5.07 22.66
N LYS A 85 2.93 -6.11 23.32
CA LYS A 85 3.35 -6.18 24.73
C LYS A 85 4.70 -6.89 24.78
N PRO A 86 5.41 -6.94 25.90
CA PRO A 86 6.77 -7.50 25.94
C PRO A 86 6.93 -8.90 25.35
N THR A 87 5.89 -9.72 25.40
CA THR A 87 5.93 -11.12 24.95
C THR A 87 5.19 -11.39 23.65
N ARG A 88 4.56 -10.38 23.04
CA ARG A 88 3.72 -10.60 21.86
C ARG A 88 3.63 -9.35 20.97
N THR A 89 3.66 -9.58 19.68
CA THR A 89 3.45 -8.57 18.64
C THR A 89 2.41 -9.07 17.64
N SER A 90 1.50 -8.21 17.25
CA SER A 90 0.52 -8.48 16.21
C SER A 90 0.37 -7.27 15.31
N SER A 91 -0.03 -7.51 14.08
CA SER A 91 -0.30 -6.45 13.12
C SER A 91 -1.52 -6.78 12.28
N ASP A 92 -2.19 -5.77 11.81
CA ASP A 92 -3.27 -5.93 10.85
C ASP A 92 -3.42 -4.67 9.99
N THR A 93 -4.21 -4.81 8.95
CA THR A 93 -4.52 -3.75 7.99
C THR A 93 -6.00 -3.39 8.06
N GLY A 94 -6.33 -2.22 7.57
CA GLY A 94 -7.71 -1.75 7.50
C GLY A 94 -7.85 -0.57 6.54
N ALA A 95 -9.08 -0.23 6.19
CA ALA A 95 -9.37 0.91 5.33
C ALA A 95 -9.09 2.25 6.03
N SER A 96 -9.06 2.26 7.37
CA SER A 96 -8.72 3.43 8.18
C SER A 96 -7.73 3.03 9.29
N ARG A 97 -7.08 4.05 9.88
CA ARG A 97 -6.22 3.88 11.06
C ARG A 97 -6.95 3.16 12.19
N GLU A 98 -8.15 3.60 12.51
CA GLU A 98 -8.96 3.06 13.61
C GLU A 98 -9.27 1.57 13.41
N ILE A 99 -9.61 1.18 12.19
CA ILE A 99 -9.87 -0.23 11.86
C ILE A 99 -8.60 -1.06 11.98
N ALA A 100 -7.48 -0.58 11.45
CA ALA A 100 -6.19 -1.28 11.54
C ALA A 100 -5.74 -1.46 12.99
N GLU A 101 -5.83 -0.40 13.81
CA GLU A 101 -5.47 -0.44 15.22
C GLU A 101 -6.36 -1.40 16.02
N MET A 102 -7.67 -1.34 15.83
CA MET A 102 -8.62 -2.24 16.50
C MET A 102 -8.33 -3.71 16.17
N LYS A 103 -8.08 -4.02 14.91
CA LYS A 103 -7.79 -5.38 14.46
C LYS A 103 -6.44 -5.88 15.00
N ALA A 104 -5.41 -5.03 15.03
CA ALA A 104 -4.11 -5.36 15.59
C ALA A 104 -4.21 -5.63 17.11
N LEU A 105 -4.92 -4.78 17.85
CA LEU A 105 -5.15 -4.95 19.28
C LEU A 105 -5.93 -6.24 19.59
N LYS A 106 -6.96 -6.53 18.80
CA LYS A 106 -7.77 -7.75 18.97
C LYS A 106 -6.93 -9.01 18.76
N LYS A 107 -6.08 -9.03 17.74
CA LYS A 107 -5.14 -10.14 17.51
C LYS A 107 -4.10 -10.28 18.61
N CYS A 108 -3.62 -9.17 19.12
CA CYS A 108 -2.59 -9.15 20.17
C CYS A 108 -3.12 -9.65 21.51
N GLY A 109 -4.36 -9.36 21.84
CA GLY A 109 -4.97 -9.74 23.10
C GLY A 109 -4.82 -8.68 24.19
N GLY A 110 -5.17 -9.06 25.45
CA GLY A 110 -5.11 -8.13 26.58
C GLY A 110 -3.71 -7.59 26.85
N ASP A 111 -3.65 -6.38 27.37
CA ASP A 111 -2.44 -5.64 27.76
C ASP A 111 -1.55 -5.18 26.58
N CYS A 112 -1.97 -5.38 25.36
CA CYS A 112 -1.29 -4.83 24.20
C CYS A 112 -1.63 -3.35 23.97
N ALA A 113 -0.64 -2.61 23.47
CA ALA A 113 -0.82 -1.23 23.07
C ALA A 113 -0.39 -1.06 21.60
N VAL A 114 -1.01 -0.10 20.90
CA VAL A 114 -0.57 0.28 19.56
C VAL A 114 0.81 0.95 19.66
N LYS A 115 1.79 0.45 18.92
CA LYS A 115 3.16 0.95 18.92
C LYS A 115 3.46 1.83 17.70
N VAL A 116 2.92 1.47 16.56
CA VAL A 116 3.12 2.20 15.30
C VAL A 116 1.94 1.95 14.37
N TRP A 117 1.64 2.95 13.58
CA TRP A 117 0.66 2.85 12.50
C TRP A 117 1.10 3.70 11.32
N ALA A 118 0.63 3.36 10.14
CA ALA A 118 0.87 4.13 8.92
C ALA A 118 -0.26 3.87 7.91
N CYS A 119 -0.56 4.89 7.11
CA CYS A 119 -1.55 4.78 6.03
C CYS A 119 -0.92 5.26 4.73
N THR A 120 -1.22 4.57 3.62
CA THR A 120 -0.95 5.12 2.29
C THR A 120 -1.89 6.29 2.03
N SER A 121 -1.46 7.24 1.17
CA SER A 121 -2.29 8.36 0.80
C SER A 121 -3.53 7.93 0.05
N GLU A 122 -4.63 8.62 0.25
CA GLU A 122 -5.83 8.45 -0.56
C GLU A 122 -5.55 8.89 -1.99
N LYS A 123 -6.15 8.19 -2.93
CA LYS A 123 -6.05 8.49 -4.36
C LYS A 123 -7.11 9.49 -4.79
#